data_6a17c15443222bf61d2d992a6b5c8c08
#
_entry.id   6a17c15443222bf61d2d992a6b5c8c08
#
_cell.length_a   1.000
_cell.length_b   1.000
_cell.length_c   1.000
_cell.angle_alpha   90.00
_cell.angle_beta   90.00
_cell.angle_gamma   90.00
#
_symmetry.space_group_name_H-M   'P 1'
#
loop_
_entity.id
_entity.type
_entity.pdbx_description
1 polymer ?
#
loop_
_entity_poly.entity_id
_entity_poly.type
_entity_poly.pdbx_seq_one_letter_code
_entity_poly.pdbx_strand_id
1 'polypeptide(L)'
;MVKKLFQSGYFWLLIAFLYAPILLLAVYSFNNVQIIGQGTSDWSFELYKQLFSSEELMTTVANTLILAFIASIISTVLGTLGAIGMFYSKKRVRNTLNSVTQIPVINAEIVTAISTALVCTMFAFGRTYVSLLIGHVILTFPFVVLNVTPKLKQMDKNLYEAALDLGATPTQALFKVIIPQVLPGIFSGFLIAVTLSLDDYIITTFTKPTTFSTISTFVFDAYAKGGRSADVPALRALSTIIFAVIIIMLIVKNVLSSKDAKDGGKK
;
A
#
# COMPACT_ATOMS: atom_id res chain seq x y z
N MET A 1 21.73 -16.11 31.83
CA MET A 1 20.75 -17.03 31.25
C MET A 1 19.31 -16.54 31.46
N VAL A 2 18.89 -16.25 32.67
CA VAL A 2 17.53 -15.76 33.03
C VAL A 2 17.11 -14.50 32.26
N LYS A 3 17.99 -13.50 32.08
CA LYS A 3 17.71 -12.27 31.35
C LYS A 3 17.39 -12.50 29.86
N LYS A 4 18.05 -13.44 29.20
CA LYS A 4 17.74 -13.84 27.80
C LYS A 4 16.43 -14.61 27.69
N LEU A 5 16.10 -15.46 28.67
CA LEU A 5 14.83 -16.17 28.72
C LEU A 5 13.65 -15.21 28.91
N PHE A 6 13.82 -14.23 29.81
CA PHE A 6 12.80 -13.18 30.07
C PHE A 6 12.59 -12.27 28.87
N GLN A 7 13.66 -11.86 28.17
CA GLN A 7 13.60 -11.11 26.93
C GLN A 7 12.91 -11.89 25.81
N SER A 8 13.22 -13.19 25.67
CA SER A 8 12.58 -14.04 24.68
C SER A 8 11.10 -14.29 25.00
N GLY A 9 10.75 -14.54 26.27
CA GLY A 9 9.36 -14.73 26.69
C GLY A 9 8.51 -13.48 26.49
N TYR A 10 9.02 -12.31 26.86
CA TYR A 10 8.35 -11.04 26.63
C TYR A 10 8.11 -10.75 25.14
N PHE A 11 9.12 -11.03 24.29
CA PHE A 11 9.00 -10.87 22.84
C PHE A 11 7.89 -11.75 22.23
N TRP A 12 7.84 -13.04 22.62
CA TRP A 12 6.80 -13.94 22.16
C TRP A 12 5.41 -13.57 22.66
N LEU A 13 5.30 -13.10 23.91
CA LEU A 13 4.04 -12.60 24.46
C LEU A 13 3.54 -11.37 23.70
N LEU A 14 4.43 -10.46 23.35
CA LEU A 14 4.10 -9.27 22.58
C LEU A 14 3.62 -9.64 21.17
N ILE A 15 4.33 -10.57 20.51
CA ILE A 15 3.89 -11.09 19.20
C ILE A 15 2.52 -11.76 19.31
N ALA A 16 2.33 -12.64 20.29
CA ALA A 16 1.06 -13.31 20.51
C ALA A 16 -0.08 -12.29 20.71
N PHE A 17 0.14 -11.26 21.51
CA PHE A 17 -0.85 -10.20 21.75
C PHE A 17 -1.18 -9.40 20.48
N LEU A 18 -0.18 -9.08 19.63
CA LEU A 18 -0.38 -8.36 18.38
C LEU A 18 -1.14 -9.19 17.35
N TYR A 19 -0.86 -10.47 17.26
CA TYR A 19 -1.49 -11.35 16.27
C TYR A 19 -2.79 -12.00 16.76
N ALA A 20 -3.07 -11.99 18.07
CA ALA A 20 -4.27 -12.58 18.65
C ALA A 20 -5.57 -12.10 17.99
N PRO A 21 -5.80 -10.78 17.75
CA PRO A 21 -7.02 -10.33 17.10
C PRO A 21 -7.19 -10.88 15.67
N ILE A 22 -6.09 -10.96 14.92
CA ILE A 22 -6.10 -11.46 13.53
C ILE A 22 -6.37 -12.96 13.52
N LEU A 23 -5.72 -13.73 14.39
CA LEU A 23 -5.96 -15.16 14.54
C LEU A 23 -7.38 -15.44 15.00
N LEU A 24 -7.93 -14.61 15.88
CA LEU A 24 -9.30 -14.72 16.34
C LEU A 24 -10.29 -14.50 15.18
N LEU A 25 -10.07 -13.50 14.33
CA LEU A 25 -10.85 -13.30 13.11
C LEU A 25 -10.75 -14.50 12.17
N ALA A 26 -9.55 -15.08 12.01
CA ALA A 26 -9.32 -16.26 11.19
C ALA A 26 -10.09 -17.48 11.73
N VAL A 27 -10.11 -17.70 13.04
CA VAL A 27 -10.91 -18.76 13.67
C VAL A 27 -12.40 -18.54 13.45
N TYR A 28 -12.88 -17.31 13.69
CA TYR A 28 -14.30 -16.97 13.50
C TYR A 28 -14.72 -16.84 12.03
N SER A 29 -13.80 -16.89 11.07
CA SER A 29 -14.16 -16.98 9.65
C SER A 29 -14.78 -18.32 9.25
N PHE A 30 -14.55 -19.37 10.07
CA PHE A 30 -15.14 -20.69 9.90
C PHE A 30 -16.40 -20.87 10.73
N ASN A 31 -16.92 -19.81 11.36
CA ASN A 31 -18.07 -19.86 12.24
C ASN A 31 -19.13 -18.85 11.78
N ASN A 32 -20.33 -19.33 11.43
CA ASN A 32 -21.41 -18.51 10.89
C ASN A 32 -22.22 -17.78 11.98
N VAL A 33 -21.59 -17.31 13.05
CA VAL A 33 -22.26 -16.44 14.03
C VAL A 33 -22.25 -14.99 13.58
N GLN A 34 -23.38 -14.32 13.73
CA GLN A 34 -23.52 -12.90 13.40
C GLN A 34 -22.59 -12.03 14.26
N ILE A 35 -22.55 -12.28 15.55
CA ILE A 35 -21.74 -11.52 16.53
C ILE A 35 -20.75 -12.47 17.20
N ILE A 36 -19.46 -12.11 17.18
CA ILE A 36 -18.41 -12.88 17.84
C ILE A 36 -18.70 -12.98 19.33
N GLY A 37 -18.68 -14.22 19.87
CA GLY A 37 -18.96 -14.50 21.29
C GLY A 37 -20.41 -14.71 21.62
N GLN A 38 -21.35 -14.61 20.67
CA GLN A 38 -22.78 -14.94 20.86
C GLN A 38 -23.11 -16.20 20.08
N GLY A 39 -23.43 -17.26 20.82
CA GLY A 39 -23.87 -18.55 20.28
C GLY A 39 -22.72 -19.50 19.95
N THR A 40 -23.06 -20.77 19.87
CA THR A 40 -22.23 -21.87 19.35
C THR A 40 -22.77 -22.21 17.98
N SER A 41 -21.98 -22.01 16.94
CA SER A 41 -22.31 -22.53 15.62
C SER A 41 -21.28 -23.57 15.20
N ASP A 42 -21.71 -24.48 14.36
CA ASP A 42 -20.84 -25.49 13.78
C ASP A 42 -19.82 -24.86 12.85
N TRP A 43 -18.67 -25.49 12.75
CA TRP A 43 -17.63 -25.10 11.80
C TRP A 43 -18.15 -25.27 10.37
N SER A 44 -18.15 -24.18 9.59
CA SER A 44 -18.65 -24.21 8.22
C SER A 44 -17.83 -23.28 7.31
N PHE A 45 -17.91 -23.54 6.00
CA PHE A 45 -17.36 -22.67 4.96
C PHE A 45 -18.41 -21.69 4.39
N GLU A 46 -19.53 -21.52 5.08
CA GLU A 46 -20.66 -20.72 4.59
C GLU A 46 -20.26 -19.26 4.33
N LEU A 47 -19.43 -18.68 5.21
CA LEU A 47 -18.94 -17.30 5.04
C LEU A 47 -18.07 -17.11 3.80
N TYR A 48 -17.30 -18.13 3.44
CA TYR A 48 -16.52 -18.11 2.19
C TYR A 48 -17.44 -18.20 0.97
N LYS A 49 -18.46 -19.05 1.03
CA LYS A 49 -19.46 -19.14 -0.04
C LYS A 49 -20.23 -17.84 -0.18
N GLN A 50 -20.66 -17.23 0.92
CA GLN A 50 -21.32 -15.92 0.94
C GLN A 50 -20.42 -14.84 0.35
N LEU A 51 -19.12 -14.80 0.71
CA LEU A 51 -18.14 -13.85 0.18
C LEU A 51 -18.09 -13.91 -1.35
N PHE A 52 -17.92 -15.10 -1.91
CA PHE A 52 -17.79 -15.27 -3.36
C PHE A 52 -19.12 -15.17 -4.12
N SER A 53 -20.26 -15.31 -3.44
CA SER A 53 -21.59 -15.16 -4.02
C SER A 53 -22.13 -13.74 -3.94
N SER A 54 -21.56 -12.88 -3.10
CA SER A 54 -21.96 -11.48 -2.96
C SER A 54 -21.32 -10.65 -4.06
N GLU A 55 -22.13 -10.18 -5.03
CA GLU A 55 -21.69 -9.29 -6.10
C GLU A 55 -21.14 -7.97 -5.53
N GLU A 56 -21.76 -7.46 -4.46
CA GLU A 56 -21.32 -6.21 -3.81
C GLU A 56 -19.92 -6.34 -3.20
N LEU A 57 -19.64 -7.46 -2.50
CA LEU A 57 -18.31 -7.71 -1.92
C LEU A 57 -17.26 -7.92 -3.01
N MET A 58 -17.55 -8.70 -4.04
CA MET A 58 -16.61 -8.92 -5.15
C MET A 58 -16.33 -7.63 -5.92
N THR A 59 -17.34 -6.82 -6.18
CA THR A 59 -17.16 -5.51 -6.80
C THR A 59 -16.31 -4.58 -5.94
N THR A 60 -16.52 -4.58 -4.63
CA THR A 60 -15.75 -3.78 -3.68
C THR A 60 -14.28 -4.20 -3.65
N VAL A 61 -14.01 -5.50 -3.67
CA VAL A 61 -12.64 -6.05 -3.75
C VAL A 61 -11.98 -5.63 -5.09
N ALA A 62 -12.69 -5.82 -6.21
CA ALA A 62 -12.19 -5.44 -7.53
C ALA A 62 -11.89 -3.94 -7.61
N ASN A 63 -12.80 -3.09 -7.12
CA ASN A 63 -12.63 -1.64 -7.06
C ASN A 63 -11.37 -1.24 -6.29
N THR A 64 -11.15 -1.86 -5.12
CA THR A 64 -9.99 -1.59 -4.27
C THR A 64 -8.69 -1.93 -4.98
N LEU A 65 -8.62 -3.13 -5.59
CA LEU A 65 -7.42 -3.60 -6.29
C LEU A 65 -7.11 -2.75 -7.53
N ILE A 66 -8.13 -2.44 -8.34
CA ILE A 66 -7.97 -1.63 -9.55
C ILE A 66 -7.52 -0.22 -9.19
N LEU A 67 -8.16 0.41 -8.21
CA LEU A 67 -7.81 1.75 -7.75
C LEU A 67 -6.36 1.78 -7.23
N ALA A 68 -6.00 0.85 -6.35
CA ALA A 68 -4.67 0.77 -5.77
C ALA A 68 -3.60 0.57 -6.85
N PHE A 69 -3.85 -0.30 -7.81
CA PHE A 69 -2.92 -0.59 -8.89
C PHE A 69 -2.72 0.61 -9.83
N ILE A 70 -3.82 1.25 -10.27
CA ILE A 70 -3.76 2.41 -11.17
C ILE A 70 -3.09 3.59 -10.48
N ALA A 71 -3.51 3.92 -9.25
CA ALA A 71 -2.94 5.02 -8.48
C ALA A 71 -1.44 4.81 -8.25
N SER A 72 -1.03 3.59 -7.90
CA SER A 72 0.37 3.26 -7.65
C SER A 72 1.24 3.31 -8.91
N ILE A 73 0.72 2.90 -10.07
CA ILE A 73 1.46 3.06 -11.34
C ILE A 73 1.69 4.54 -11.63
N ILE A 74 0.64 5.36 -11.56
CA ILE A 74 0.75 6.81 -11.82
C ILE A 74 1.72 7.45 -10.84
N SER A 75 1.58 7.16 -9.56
CA SER A 75 2.48 7.68 -8.52
C SER A 75 3.92 7.23 -8.70
N THR A 76 4.14 6.00 -9.14
CA THR A 76 5.48 5.46 -9.38
C THR A 76 6.14 6.16 -10.55
N VAL A 77 5.43 6.38 -11.64
CA VAL A 77 5.94 7.12 -12.79
C VAL A 77 6.26 8.57 -12.40
N LEU A 78 5.29 9.27 -11.83
CA LEU A 78 5.46 10.67 -11.43
C LEU A 78 6.52 10.84 -10.32
N GLY A 79 6.50 9.97 -9.32
CA GLY A 79 7.44 9.99 -8.20
C GLY A 79 8.87 9.68 -8.61
N THR A 80 9.07 8.74 -9.54
CA THR A 80 10.38 8.43 -10.12
C THR A 80 10.91 9.61 -10.93
N LEU A 81 10.10 10.16 -11.82
CA LEU A 81 10.49 11.33 -12.62
C LEU A 81 10.76 12.54 -11.72
N GLY A 82 9.92 12.76 -10.69
CA GLY A 82 10.11 13.79 -9.69
C GLY A 82 11.42 13.62 -8.91
N ALA A 83 11.71 12.41 -8.44
CA ALA A 83 12.96 12.11 -7.72
C ALA A 83 14.20 12.34 -8.58
N ILE A 84 14.18 11.90 -9.85
CA ILE A 84 15.28 12.13 -10.81
C ILE A 84 15.43 13.62 -11.10
N GLY A 85 14.34 14.32 -11.38
CA GLY A 85 14.36 15.76 -11.61
C GLY A 85 14.93 16.55 -10.43
N MET A 86 14.55 16.18 -9.19
CA MET A 86 15.11 16.78 -7.98
C MET A 86 16.59 16.44 -7.79
N PHE A 87 17.01 15.23 -8.13
CA PHE A 87 18.41 14.80 -7.98
C PHE A 87 19.37 15.63 -8.83
N TYR A 88 19.01 15.93 -10.08
CA TYR A 88 19.81 16.74 -11.00
C TYR A 88 19.56 18.26 -10.87
N SER A 89 18.62 18.69 -10.01
CA SER A 89 18.33 20.10 -9.79
C SER A 89 19.39 20.79 -8.92
N LYS A 90 19.49 22.14 -9.04
CA LYS A 90 20.31 22.98 -8.17
C LYS A 90 19.91 22.80 -6.69
N LYS A 91 20.87 22.87 -5.78
CA LYS A 91 20.69 22.61 -4.33
C LYS A 91 19.47 23.33 -3.72
N ARG A 92 19.23 24.61 -4.09
CA ARG A 92 18.08 25.37 -3.58
C ARG A 92 16.76 24.74 -4.02
N VAL A 93 16.59 24.52 -5.33
CA VAL A 93 15.40 23.93 -5.93
C VAL A 93 15.14 22.53 -5.34
N ARG A 94 16.15 21.70 -5.28
CA ARG A 94 16.09 20.35 -4.68
C ARG A 94 15.61 20.40 -3.24
N ASN A 95 16.16 21.30 -2.41
CA ASN A 95 15.77 21.39 -1.00
C ASN A 95 14.30 21.86 -0.85
N THR A 96 13.90 22.86 -1.63
CA THR A 96 12.50 23.35 -1.62
C THR A 96 11.53 22.24 -2.06
N LEU A 97 11.82 21.56 -3.20
CA LEU A 97 10.98 20.49 -3.70
C LEU A 97 10.90 19.31 -2.71
N ASN A 98 12.02 18.93 -2.09
CA ASN A 98 12.02 17.90 -1.05
C ASN A 98 11.13 18.29 0.14
N SER A 99 11.18 19.54 0.60
CA SER A 99 10.34 20.01 1.70
C SER A 99 8.86 20.00 1.31
N VAL A 100 8.52 20.48 0.10
CA VAL A 100 7.14 20.47 -0.41
C VAL A 100 6.60 19.05 -0.57
N THR A 101 7.41 18.13 -1.12
CA THR A 101 7.02 16.73 -1.30
C THR A 101 6.74 16.02 0.03
N GLN A 102 7.39 16.45 1.12
CA GLN A 102 7.18 15.85 2.44
C GLN A 102 5.97 16.42 3.18
N ILE A 103 5.35 17.52 2.73
CA ILE A 103 4.19 18.11 3.40
C ILE A 103 3.05 17.08 3.60
N PRO A 104 2.61 16.32 2.58
CA PRO A 104 1.55 15.32 2.76
C PRO A 104 1.94 14.19 3.73
N VAL A 105 3.24 13.88 3.86
CA VAL A 105 3.73 12.81 4.77
C VAL A 105 3.67 13.24 6.23
N ILE A 106 3.91 14.52 6.50
CA ILE A 106 3.96 15.07 7.87
C ILE A 106 2.57 15.52 8.32
N ASN A 107 1.73 15.91 7.36
CA ASN A 107 0.40 16.44 7.63
C ASN A 107 -0.58 15.32 8.04
N ALA A 108 -1.58 15.67 8.85
CA ALA A 108 -2.65 14.71 9.16
C ALA A 108 -3.39 14.34 7.86
N GLU A 109 -3.61 13.04 7.65
CA GLU A 109 -4.22 12.50 6.44
C GLU A 109 -5.59 13.12 6.12
N ILE A 110 -6.40 13.38 7.16
CA ILE A 110 -7.70 14.03 7.01
C ILE A 110 -7.61 15.45 6.44
N VAL A 111 -6.56 16.20 6.78
CA VAL A 111 -6.33 17.54 6.23
C VAL A 111 -5.99 17.47 4.76
N THR A 112 -5.15 16.49 4.37
CA THR A 112 -4.81 16.24 2.96
C THR A 112 -6.05 15.81 2.18
N ALA A 113 -6.90 14.93 2.75
CA ALA A 113 -8.15 14.49 2.14
C ALA A 113 -9.13 15.63 1.89
N ILE A 114 -9.39 16.45 2.90
CA ILE A 114 -10.30 17.61 2.80
C ILE A 114 -9.76 18.62 1.79
N SER A 115 -8.46 18.93 1.86
CA SER A 115 -7.82 19.87 0.93
C SER A 115 -7.92 19.39 -0.52
N THR A 116 -7.67 18.12 -0.76
CA THR A 116 -7.80 17.50 -2.10
C THR A 116 -9.25 17.56 -2.58
N ALA A 117 -10.22 17.22 -1.74
CA ALA A 117 -11.64 17.27 -2.08
C ALA A 117 -12.09 18.70 -2.41
N LEU A 118 -11.65 19.71 -1.64
CA LEU A 118 -11.94 21.12 -1.90
C LEU A 118 -11.34 21.57 -3.23
N VAL A 119 -10.07 21.29 -3.48
CA VAL A 119 -9.41 21.65 -4.73
C VAL A 119 -10.12 21.00 -5.92
N CYS A 120 -10.44 19.70 -5.85
CA CYS A 120 -11.16 19.01 -6.91
C CYS A 120 -12.56 19.63 -7.14
N THR A 121 -13.24 20.06 -6.10
CA THR A 121 -14.54 20.74 -6.22
C THR A 121 -14.40 22.13 -6.87
N MET A 122 -13.36 22.90 -6.54
CA MET A 122 -13.08 24.20 -7.17
C MET A 122 -12.82 24.09 -8.67
N PHE A 123 -12.21 22.99 -9.12
CA PHE A 123 -11.98 22.69 -10.53
C PHE A 123 -13.15 21.92 -11.19
N ALA A 124 -14.32 21.90 -10.57
CA ALA A 124 -15.54 21.25 -11.05
C ALA A 124 -15.45 19.71 -11.22
N PHE A 125 -14.44 19.06 -10.64
CA PHE A 125 -14.36 17.58 -10.63
C PHE A 125 -15.32 16.98 -9.60
N GLY A 126 -15.61 17.68 -8.49
CA GLY A 126 -16.47 17.18 -7.42
C GLY A 126 -15.97 15.86 -6.83
N ARG A 127 -16.91 15.01 -6.42
CA ARG A 127 -16.64 13.64 -5.93
C ARG A 127 -16.79 12.64 -7.08
N THR A 128 -15.72 12.45 -7.82
CA THR A 128 -15.66 11.61 -9.02
C THR A 128 -14.51 10.60 -8.94
N TYR A 129 -14.44 9.68 -9.92
CA TYR A 129 -13.29 8.78 -10.03
C TYR A 129 -11.97 9.51 -10.26
N VAL A 130 -12.02 10.70 -10.89
CA VAL A 130 -10.83 11.53 -11.11
C VAL A 130 -10.34 12.12 -9.78
N SER A 131 -11.23 12.68 -8.96
CA SER A 131 -10.86 13.21 -7.64
C SER A 131 -10.35 12.12 -6.71
N LEU A 132 -10.95 10.92 -6.76
CA LEU A 132 -10.49 9.75 -6.03
C LEU A 132 -9.07 9.37 -6.44
N LEU A 133 -8.80 9.25 -7.74
CA LEU A 133 -7.49 8.91 -8.26
C LEU A 133 -6.42 9.97 -7.92
N ILE A 134 -6.76 11.26 -8.06
CA ILE A 134 -5.88 12.37 -7.64
C ILE A 134 -5.54 12.26 -6.16
N GLY A 135 -6.53 11.99 -5.30
CA GLY A 135 -6.32 11.83 -3.86
C GLY A 135 -5.32 10.72 -3.54
N HIS A 136 -5.50 9.54 -4.15
CA HIS A 136 -4.57 8.41 -3.95
C HIS A 136 -3.17 8.70 -4.51
N VAL A 137 -3.07 9.40 -5.63
CA VAL A 137 -1.76 9.82 -6.17
C VAL A 137 -1.07 10.81 -5.23
N ILE A 138 -1.79 11.79 -4.69
CA ILE A 138 -1.23 12.75 -3.72
C ILE A 138 -0.73 12.03 -2.45
N LEU A 139 -1.47 11.05 -1.97
CA LEU A 139 -1.08 10.23 -0.82
C LEU A 139 0.22 9.46 -1.09
N THR A 140 0.30 8.78 -2.22
CA THR A 140 1.33 7.77 -2.48
C THR A 140 2.59 8.31 -3.15
N PHE A 141 2.47 9.40 -3.92
CA PHE A 141 3.59 10.04 -4.63
C PHE A 141 4.82 10.35 -3.74
N PRO A 142 4.68 10.97 -2.55
CA PRO A 142 5.83 11.28 -1.71
C PRO A 142 6.61 10.04 -1.28
N PHE A 143 5.92 8.95 -1.03
CA PHE A 143 6.55 7.69 -0.59
C PHE A 143 7.36 7.04 -1.71
N VAL A 144 6.92 7.16 -2.96
CA VAL A 144 7.73 6.76 -4.10
C VAL A 144 9.00 7.59 -4.18
N VAL A 145 8.90 8.91 -4.09
CA VAL A 145 10.07 9.82 -4.08
C VAL A 145 11.05 9.45 -2.96
N LEU A 146 10.54 9.18 -1.75
CA LEU A 146 11.35 8.79 -0.60
C LEU A 146 12.09 7.46 -0.80
N ASN A 147 11.54 6.53 -1.58
CA ASN A 147 12.18 5.24 -1.88
C ASN A 147 13.18 5.32 -3.04
N VAL A 148 12.92 6.13 -4.05
CA VAL A 148 13.79 6.29 -5.22
C VAL A 148 15.01 7.17 -4.90
N THR A 149 14.81 8.25 -4.13
CA THR A 149 15.89 9.23 -3.83
C THR A 149 17.13 8.61 -3.19
N PRO A 150 17.08 7.69 -2.22
CA PRO A 150 18.27 7.05 -1.67
C PRO A 150 19.04 6.23 -2.69
N LYS A 151 18.35 5.58 -3.65
CA LYS A 151 19.00 4.82 -4.72
C LYS A 151 19.74 5.73 -5.69
N LEU A 152 19.16 6.89 -6.06
CA LEU A 152 19.84 7.91 -6.83
C LEU A 152 21.10 8.43 -6.12
N LYS A 153 21.05 8.61 -4.79
CA LYS A 153 22.22 9.07 -4.01
C LYS A 153 23.33 8.02 -3.88
N GLN A 154 23.00 6.73 -3.98
CA GLN A 154 23.97 5.62 -3.94
C GLN A 154 24.61 5.36 -5.30
N MET A 155 24.01 5.85 -6.38
CA MET A 155 24.53 5.72 -7.74
C MET A 155 25.75 6.63 -7.94
N ASP A 156 26.70 6.19 -8.77
CA ASP A 156 27.80 7.06 -9.20
C ASP A 156 27.27 8.25 -10.02
N LYS A 157 27.64 9.46 -9.61
CA LYS A 157 27.17 10.70 -10.23
C LYS A 157 27.64 10.87 -11.67
N ASN A 158 28.75 10.23 -12.02
CA ASN A 158 29.37 10.35 -13.35
C ASN A 158 28.71 9.42 -14.39
N LEU A 159 27.87 8.47 -13.98
CA LEU A 159 27.24 7.51 -14.91
C LEU A 159 26.44 8.18 -16.02
N TYR A 160 25.74 9.27 -15.68
CA TYR A 160 24.97 10.02 -16.67
C TYR A 160 25.88 10.71 -17.69
N GLU A 161 26.90 11.40 -17.22
CA GLU A 161 27.88 12.10 -18.09
C GLU A 161 28.68 11.11 -18.94
N ALA A 162 29.15 10.00 -18.35
CA ALA A 162 29.83 8.95 -19.07
C ALA A 162 28.95 8.32 -20.20
N ALA A 163 27.66 8.18 -19.97
CA ALA A 163 26.73 7.69 -21.00
C ALA A 163 26.63 8.71 -22.16
N LEU A 164 26.58 10.01 -21.88
CA LEU A 164 26.55 11.05 -22.90
C LEU A 164 27.88 11.11 -23.69
N ASP A 165 29.02 10.98 -23.02
CA ASP A 165 30.36 10.95 -23.65
C ASP A 165 30.51 9.75 -24.60
N LEU A 166 29.83 8.63 -24.30
CA LEU A 166 29.73 7.45 -25.17
C LEU A 166 28.74 7.62 -26.32
N GLY A 167 28.17 8.83 -26.51
CA GLY A 167 27.24 9.13 -27.61
C GLY A 167 25.77 8.80 -27.34
N ALA A 168 25.39 8.47 -26.09
CA ALA A 168 23.98 8.29 -25.75
C ALA A 168 23.23 9.63 -25.76
N THR A 169 22.02 9.65 -26.28
CA THR A 169 21.14 10.81 -26.09
C THR A 169 20.69 10.92 -24.62
N PRO A 170 20.28 12.11 -24.13
CA PRO A 170 19.76 12.26 -22.75
C PRO A 170 18.68 11.27 -22.37
N THR A 171 17.76 10.99 -23.29
CA THR A 171 16.70 10.01 -23.10
C THR A 171 17.25 8.58 -22.99
N GLN A 172 18.22 8.23 -23.83
CA GLN A 172 18.88 6.92 -23.76
C GLN A 172 19.66 6.75 -22.45
N ALA A 173 20.40 7.76 -22.01
CA ALA A 173 21.12 7.76 -20.74
C ALA A 173 20.13 7.56 -19.58
N LEU A 174 18.97 8.25 -19.60
CA LEU A 174 17.93 8.10 -18.57
C LEU A 174 17.36 6.67 -18.54
N PHE A 175 16.87 6.17 -19.67
CA PHE A 175 16.13 4.89 -19.69
C PHE A 175 17.06 3.67 -19.67
N LYS A 176 18.27 3.74 -20.25
CA LYS A 176 19.18 2.59 -20.35
C LYS A 176 20.20 2.52 -19.22
N VAL A 177 20.49 3.66 -18.54
CA VAL A 177 21.51 3.71 -17.48
C VAL A 177 20.90 4.05 -16.12
N ILE A 178 20.20 5.20 -16.00
CA ILE A 178 19.73 5.69 -14.70
C ILE A 178 18.57 4.82 -14.16
N ILE A 179 17.51 4.61 -14.95
CA ILE A 179 16.33 3.87 -14.49
C ILE A 179 16.67 2.44 -14.04
N PRO A 180 17.47 1.65 -14.78
CA PRO A 180 17.87 0.31 -14.32
C PRO A 180 18.63 0.31 -12.99
N GLN A 181 19.49 1.30 -12.75
CA GLN A 181 20.24 1.42 -11.49
C GLN A 181 19.33 1.69 -10.27
N VAL A 182 18.26 2.46 -10.47
CA VAL A 182 17.33 2.80 -9.39
C VAL A 182 16.09 1.90 -9.33
N LEU A 183 16.01 0.90 -10.22
CA LEU A 183 14.87 -0.03 -10.32
C LEU A 183 14.48 -0.67 -8.97
N PRO A 184 15.42 -1.10 -8.09
CA PRO A 184 15.03 -1.62 -6.77
C PRO A 184 14.30 -0.60 -5.90
N GLY A 185 14.66 0.70 -6.03
CA GLY A 185 13.98 1.80 -5.34
C GLY A 185 12.61 2.09 -5.93
N ILE A 186 12.48 2.03 -7.26
CA ILE A 186 11.21 2.18 -7.97
C ILE A 186 10.23 1.07 -7.54
N PHE A 187 10.69 -0.17 -7.55
CA PHE A 187 9.87 -1.31 -7.14
C PHE A 187 9.44 -1.24 -5.67
N SER A 188 10.36 -0.87 -4.76
CA SER A 188 10.01 -0.64 -3.36
C SER A 188 9.00 0.49 -3.20
N GLY A 189 9.17 1.59 -3.92
CA GLY A 189 8.22 2.72 -3.93
C GLY A 189 6.84 2.31 -4.45
N PHE A 190 6.79 1.52 -5.52
CA PHE A 190 5.55 0.97 -6.06
C PHE A 190 4.82 0.09 -5.04
N LEU A 191 5.52 -0.84 -4.39
CA LEU A 191 4.91 -1.72 -3.39
C LEU A 191 4.34 -0.94 -2.19
N ILE A 192 5.04 0.10 -1.72
CA ILE A 192 4.54 0.96 -0.65
C ILE A 192 3.32 1.75 -1.14
N ALA A 193 3.34 2.28 -2.36
CA ALA A 193 2.21 2.99 -2.94
C ALA A 193 0.97 2.10 -3.06
N VAL A 194 1.13 0.83 -3.49
CA VAL A 194 0.04 -0.17 -3.50
C VAL A 194 -0.51 -0.38 -2.09
N THR A 195 0.37 -0.61 -1.11
CA THR A 195 -0.05 -0.89 0.27
C THR A 195 -0.83 0.28 0.87
N LEU A 196 -0.33 1.52 0.73
CA LEU A 196 -1.00 2.71 1.23
C LEU A 196 -2.35 2.95 0.55
N SER A 197 -2.43 2.71 -0.76
CA SER A 197 -3.68 2.88 -1.50
C SER A 197 -4.72 1.80 -1.18
N LEU A 198 -4.29 0.57 -0.85
CA LEU A 198 -5.20 -0.52 -0.43
C LEU A 198 -5.85 -0.27 0.93
N ASP A 199 -5.09 0.31 1.86
CA ASP A 199 -5.52 0.51 3.25
C ASP A 199 -6.23 1.85 3.46
N ASP A 200 -6.19 2.75 2.47
CA ASP A 200 -6.75 4.08 2.61
C ASP A 200 -8.28 4.06 2.79
N TYR A 201 -8.70 4.71 3.87
CA TYR A 201 -10.10 4.99 4.18
C TYR A 201 -10.43 6.48 4.06
N ILE A 202 -9.52 7.33 4.56
CA ILE A 202 -9.80 8.74 4.79
C ILE A 202 -9.91 9.49 3.45
N ILE A 203 -8.88 9.41 2.62
CA ILE A 203 -8.88 10.10 1.31
C ILE A 203 -10.01 9.56 0.43
N THR A 204 -10.18 8.23 0.41
CA THR A 204 -11.29 7.59 -0.32
C THR A 204 -12.63 8.17 0.10
N THR A 205 -12.93 8.27 1.39
CA THR A 205 -14.22 8.75 1.90
C THR A 205 -14.55 10.17 1.46
N PHE A 206 -13.56 11.05 1.40
CA PHE A 206 -13.76 12.46 1.01
C PHE A 206 -13.79 12.67 -0.50
N THR A 207 -13.18 11.80 -1.30
CA THR A 207 -12.99 12.01 -2.74
C THR A 207 -13.80 11.09 -3.63
N LYS A 208 -14.25 9.91 -3.13
CA LYS A 208 -14.98 8.92 -3.93
C LYS A 208 -16.37 9.39 -4.37
N PRO A 209 -16.87 8.91 -5.53
CA PRO A 209 -18.28 8.99 -5.88
C PRO A 209 -19.15 8.24 -4.86
N THR A 210 -20.42 8.61 -4.73
CA THR A 210 -21.36 7.96 -3.79
C THR A 210 -21.62 6.47 -4.10
N THR A 211 -21.50 6.10 -5.37
CA THR A 211 -21.71 4.73 -5.87
C THR A 211 -20.48 3.83 -5.78
N PHE A 212 -19.33 4.38 -5.36
CA PHE A 212 -18.07 3.64 -5.30
C PHE A 212 -17.73 3.27 -3.86
N SER A 213 -17.33 2.02 -3.66
CA SER A 213 -16.86 1.53 -2.37
C SER A 213 -15.53 0.77 -2.53
N THR A 214 -14.64 0.98 -1.56
CA THR A 214 -13.44 0.15 -1.34
C THR A 214 -13.65 -0.73 -0.13
N ILE A 215 -12.80 -1.74 0.07
CA ILE A 215 -12.85 -2.63 1.24
C ILE A 215 -12.86 -1.80 2.54
N SER A 216 -11.94 -0.82 2.66
CA SER A 216 -11.82 0.01 3.86
C SER A 216 -13.09 0.82 4.14
N THR A 217 -13.67 1.46 3.11
CA THR A 217 -14.94 2.22 3.29
C THR A 217 -16.13 1.32 3.52
N PHE A 218 -16.20 0.16 2.87
CA PHE A 218 -17.26 -0.81 3.08
C PHE A 218 -17.26 -1.37 4.51
N VAL A 219 -16.09 -1.79 5.00
CA VAL A 219 -15.92 -2.27 6.38
C VAL A 219 -16.34 -1.22 7.39
N PHE A 220 -15.85 0.01 7.22
CA PHE A 220 -16.20 1.11 8.13
C PHE A 220 -17.71 1.39 8.13
N ASP A 221 -18.32 1.52 6.96
CA ASP A 221 -19.76 1.80 6.82
C ASP A 221 -20.60 0.67 7.43
N ALA A 222 -20.20 -0.61 7.24
CA ALA A 222 -20.88 -1.76 7.81
C ALA A 222 -20.84 -1.74 9.35
N TYR A 223 -19.70 -1.41 9.95
CA TYR A 223 -19.56 -1.30 11.41
C TYR A 223 -20.22 -0.04 11.98
N ALA A 224 -20.16 1.08 11.28
CA ALA A 224 -20.84 2.32 11.68
C ALA A 224 -22.36 2.15 11.74
N LYS A 225 -22.95 1.27 10.92
CA LYS A 225 -24.35 0.86 10.97
C LYS A 225 -24.67 -0.18 12.07
N GLY A 226 -23.74 -0.39 13.00
CA GLY A 226 -23.89 -1.28 14.15
C GLY A 226 -23.52 -2.74 13.88
N GLY A 227 -22.79 -3.03 12.79
CA GLY A 227 -22.29 -4.37 12.49
C GLY A 227 -23.36 -5.43 12.20
N ARG A 228 -24.59 -5.00 11.91
CA ARG A 228 -25.75 -5.88 11.69
C ARG A 228 -26.04 -6.18 10.22
N SER A 229 -25.23 -5.67 9.30
CA SER A 229 -25.34 -6.01 7.88
C SER A 229 -25.09 -7.51 7.68
N ALA A 230 -25.84 -8.14 6.79
CA ALA A 230 -25.68 -9.56 6.47
C ALA A 230 -24.27 -9.91 5.97
N ASP A 231 -23.58 -8.95 5.37
CA ASP A 231 -22.24 -9.14 4.80
C ASP A 231 -21.10 -9.02 5.83
N VAL A 232 -21.35 -8.50 7.03
CA VAL A 232 -20.32 -8.35 8.07
C VAL A 232 -19.63 -9.67 8.44
N PRO A 233 -20.31 -10.80 8.60
CA PRO A 233 -19.66 -12.08 8.84
C PRO A 233 -18.73 -12.50 7.69
N ALA A 234 -19.10 -12.25 6.43
CA ALA A 234 -18.29 -12.59 5.26
C ALA A 234 -16.98 -11.78 5.18
N LEU A 235 -16.93 -10.58 5.79
CA LEU A 235 -15.69 -9.78 5.90
C LEU A 235 -14.62 -10.49 6.73
N ARG A 236 -14.97 -11.40 7.62
CA ARG A 236 -14.01 -12.24 8.38
C ARG A 236 -13.31 -13.22 7.44
N ALA A 237 -14.07 -13.83 6.52
CA ALA A 237 -13.49 -14.70 5.49
C ALA A 237 -12.57 -13.92 4.56
N LEU A 238 -12.96 -12.71 4.14
CA LEU A 238 -12.12 -11.82 3.33
C LEU A 238 -10.81 -11.47 4.05
N SER A 239 -10.88 -11.03 5.31
CA SER A 239 -9.71 -10.71 6.13
C SER A 239 -8.77 -11.91 6.27
N THR A 240 -9.31 -13.11 6.45
CA THR A 240 -8.55 -14.35 6.56
C THR A 240 -7.84 -14.69 5.25
N ILE A 241 -8.50 -14.51 4.10
CA ILE A 241 -7.88 -14.73 2.78
C ILE A 241 -6.72 -13.74 2.57
N ILE A 242 -6.94 -12.45 2.84
CA ILE A 242 -5.89 -11.43 2.72
C ILE A 242 -4.69 -11.78 3.60
N PHE A 243 -4.94 -12.16 4.86
CA PHE A 243 -3.88 -12.55 5.78
C PHE A 243 -3.13 -13.80 5.32
N ALA A 244 -3.84 -14.83 4.82
CA ALA A 244 -3.23 -16.03 4.26
C ALA A 244 -2.36 -15.71 3.04
N VAL A 245 -2.81 -14.85 2.13
CA VAL A 245 -2.04 -14.41 0.96
C VAL A 245 -0.76 -13.69 1.40
N ILE A 246 -0.83 -12.80 2.39
CA ILE A 246 0.34 -12.09 2.92
C ILE A 246 1.35 -13.09 3.53
N ILE A 247 0.89 -14.04 4.33
CA ILE A 247 1.75 -15.08 4.93
C ILE A 247 2.43 -15.91 3.85
N ILE A 248 1.67 -16.38 2.85
CA ILE A 248 2.21 -17.16 1.73
C ILE A 248 3.27 -16.35 0.99
N MET A 249 3.00 -15.09 0.69
CA MET A 249 3.94 -14.20 0.02
C MET A 249 5.24 -14.00 0.84
N LEU A 250 5.14 -13.83 2.15
CA LEU A 250 6.29 -13.71 3.05
C LEU A 250 7.11 -15.01 3.10
N ILE A 251 6.46 -16.17 3.16
CA ILE A 251 7.13 -17.48 3.15
C ILE A 251 7.88 -17.66 1.83
N VAL A 252 7.21 -17.42 0.70
CA VAL A 252 7.81 -17.54 -0.63
C VAL A 252 9.02 -16.61 -0.77
N LYS A 253 8.89 -15.33 -0.38
CA LYS A 253 10.01 -14.38 -0.38
C LYS A 253 11.18 -14.88 0.47
N ASN A 254 10.92 -15.39 1.67
CA ASN A 254 11.98 -15.84 2.58
C ASN A 254 12.68 -17.09 2.05
N VAL A 255 11.93 -18.03 1.48
CA VAL A 255 12.49 -19.25 0.85
C VAL A 255 13.35 -18.90 -0.38
N LEU A 256 12.90 -17.98 -1.24
CA LEU A 256 13.66 -17.53 -2.40
C LEU A 256 14.94 -16.81 -1.98
N SER A 257 14.85 -15.86 -1.05
CA SER A 257 16.01 -15.13 -0.52
C SER A 257 17.05 -16.05 0.14
N SER A 258 16.63 -17.13 0.79
CA SER A 258 17.53 -18.12 1.40
C SER A 258 18.24 -19.00 0.37
N LYS A 259 17.65 -19.21 -0.82
CA LYS A 259 18.30 -19.91 -1.94
C LYS A 259 19.41 -19.06 -2.56
N ASP A 260 19.12 -17.79 -2.83
CA ASP A 260 20.11 -16.86 -3.40
C ASP A 260 21.35 -16.69 -2.51
N ALA A 261 21.15 -16.66 -1.17
CA ALA A 261 22.23 -16.58 -0.21
C ALA A 261 23.10 -17.87 -0.18
N LYS A 262 22.54 -19.04 -0.51
CA LYS A 262 23.29 -20.30 -0.59
C LYS A 262 24.05 -20.46 -1.91
N ASP A 263 23.52 -19.94 -3.01
CA ASP A 263 24.16 -20.01 -4.32
C ASP A 263 25.22 -18.91 -4.51
N GLY A 264 25.06 -17.74 -3.88
CA GLY A 264 26.07 -16.67 -3.88
C GLY A 264 27.32 -16.94 -3.03
N GLY A 265 27.26 -17.89 -2.11
CA GLY A 265 28.43 -18.33 -1.29
C GLY A 265 29.30 -19.41 -1.92
N LYS A 266 29.00 -19.84 -3.16
CA LYS A 266 29.77 -20.84 -3.92
C LYS A 266 30.56 -20.29 -5.10
N LYS A 267 30.75 -18.98 -5.17
CA LYS A 267 31.64 -18.35 -6.18
C LYS A 267 32.83 -17.71 -5.53
#